data_dff42b9164e5f3b03acc4323a9260ac6
#
_entry.id   dff42b9164e5f3b03acc4323a9260ac6
#
_cell.length_a   1.000
_cell.length_b   1.000
_cell.length_c   1.000
_cell.angle_alpha   90.00
_cell.angle_beta   90.00
_cell.angle_gamma   90.00
#
_symmetry.space_group_name_H-M   'P 1'
#
loop_
_entity.id
_entity.type
_entity.pdbx_description
1 polymer ?
#
loop_
_entity_poly.entity_id
_entity_poly.type
_entity_poly.pdbx_seq_one_letter_code
_entity_poly.pdbx_strand_id
1 'polypeptide(L)'
;MVSNGARNDAQLKSMVMPDLKRVVDYVVQKIWNENRELVRKIVYDSYEPVEYDRTGQFKEAWDTEAHITGDTATGEFKFDPDKLDSYDNHHASIIDGQPMQDYLADIIYEGLSGAIYQQGYARNSSRFKGQAWTKKRDVWNTLIKTLGPDKIRKFFEEGMRWQGVSFVRHNSAIFFLKD
;
A
#
# COMPACT_ATOMS: atom_id res chain seq x y z
N MET A 1 16.07 43.14 -1.39
CA MET A 1 15.48 41.80 -1.19
C MET A 1 15.56 41.50 0.29
N VAL A 2 14.41 41.44 0.98
CA VAL A 2 14.37 41.06 2.40
C VAL A 2 14.50 39.53 2.42
N SER A 3 15.57 39.02 2.98
CA SER A 3 15.77 37.60 3.22
C SER A 3 14.72 37.17 4.26
N ASN A 4 13.69 36.45 3.82
CA ASN A 4 12.70 35.80 4.70
C ASN A 4 13.29 34.56 5.39
N GLY A 5 14.48 34.65 5.91
CA GLY A 5 15.09 33.57 6.69
C GLY A 5 14.36 33.37 8.01
N ALA A 6 14.16 32.11 8.41
CA ALA A 6 13.63 31.78 9.73
C ALA A 6 14.54 32.35 10.82
N ARG A 7 13.96 32.96 11.85
CA ARG A 7 14.69 33.59 12.96
C ARG A 7 14.84 32.67 14.18
N ASN A 8 14.10 31.57 14.19
CA ASN A 8 14.14 30.53 15.22
C ASN A 8 13.61 29.19 14.69
N ASP A 9 13.81 28.12 15.45
CA ASP A 9 13.41 26.75 15.06
C ASP A 9 11.90 26.62 14.82
N ALA A 10 11.07 27.28 15.62
CA ALA A 10 9.62 27.20 15.47
C ALA A 10 9.17 27.82 14.13
N GLN A 11 9.78 28.93 13.75
CA GLN A 11 9.50 29.58 12.46
C GLN A 11 10.02 28.73 11.30
N LEU A 12 11.22 28.14 11.43
CA LEU A 12 11.77 27.23 10.43
C LEU A 12 10.83 26.03 10.23
N LYS A 13 10.37 25.40 11.30
CA LYS A 13 9.44 24.29 11.26
C LYS A 13 8.13 24.68 10.56
N SER A 14 7.53 25.78 10.95
CA SER A 14 6.26 26.24 10.33
C SER A 14 6.39 26.48 8.83
N MET A 15 7.57 26.83 8.34
CA MET A 15 7.83 27.03 6.91
C MET A 15 8.07 25.70 6.18
N VAL A 16 8.77 24.75 6.79
CA VAL A 16 9.23 23.51 6.13
C VAL A 16 8.22 22.38 6.21
N MET A 17 7.47 22.27 7.32
CA MET A 17 6.58 21.13 7.55
C MET A 17 5.47 20.96 6.50
N PRO A 18 4.83 22.03 5.97
CA PRO A 18 3.85 21.89 4.89
C PRO A 18 4.46 21.32 3.60
N ASP A 19 5.68 21.74 3.26
CA ASP A 19 6.37 21.23 2.08
C ASP A 19 6.80 19.77 2.30
N LEU A 20 7.28 19.44 3.48
CA LEU A 20 7.64 18.07 3.85
C LEU A 20 6.41 17.15 3.79
N LYS A 21 5.24 17.59 4.24
CA LYS A 21 4.00 16.82 4.07
C LYS A 21 3.72 16.52 2.61
N ARG A 22 3.82 17.52 1.72
CA ARG A 22 3.61 17.31 0.28
C ARG A 22 4.64 16.36 -0.34
N VAL A 23 5.88 16.40 0.14
CA VAL A 23 6.91 15.45 -0.27
C VAL A 23 6.57 14.05 0.16
N VAL A 24 6.10 13.85 1.39
CA VAL A 24 5.66 12.55 1.90
C VAL A 24 4.43 12.06 1.13
N ASP A 25 3.44 12.91 0.87
CA ASP A 25 2.31 12.59 -0.02
C ASP A 25 2.80 12.07 -1.38
N TYR A 26 3.74 12.77 -1.98
CA TYR A 26 4.33 12.33 -3.26
C TYR A 26 4.98 10.94 -3.15
N VAL A 27 5.72 10.67 -2.08
CA VAL A 27 6.37 9.37 -1.86
C VAL A 27 5.33 8.25 -1.73
N VAL A 28 4.28 8.43 -0.92
CA VAL A 28 3.25 7.38 -0.75
C VAL A 28 2.45 7.15 -2.03
N GLN A 29 2.22 8.19 -2.85
CA GLN A 29 1.63 8.04 -4.18
C GLN A 29 2.53 7.22 -5.13
N LYS A 30 3.85 7.39 -5.05
CA LYS A 30 4.79 6.56 -5.82
C LYS A 30 4.77 5.11 -5.34
N ILE A 31 4.69 4.87 -4.04
CA ILE A 31 4.55 3.53 -3.46
C ILE A 31 3.25 2.88 -3.96
N TRP A 32 2.15 3.60 -3.93
CA TRP A 32 0.87 3.12 -4.46
C TRP A 32 0.96 2.73 -5.94
N ASN A 33 1.58 3.55 -6.79
CA ASN A 33 1.77 3.22 -8.19
C ASN A 33 2.60 1.95 -8.40
N GLU A 34 3.67 1.75 -7.61
CA GLU A 34 4.47 0.52 -7.66
C GLU A 34 3.66 -0.70 -7.23
N ASN A 35 2.87 -0.58 -6.15
CA ASN A 35 1.98 -1.65 -5.70
C ASN A 35 0.94 -2.01 -6.76
N ARG A 36 0.30 -1.01 -7.37
CA ARG A 36 -0.69 -1.19 -8.43
C ARG A 36 -0.13 -1.99 -9.61
N GLU A 37 1.08 -1.68 -10.04
CA GLU A 37 1.76 -2.41 -11.10
C GLU A 37 2.15 -3.83 -10.70
N LEU A 38 2.58 -4.05 -9.45
CA LEU A 38 2.87 -5.38 -8.93
C LEU A 38 1.60 -6.22 -8.80
N VAL A 39 0.52 -5.66 -8.27
CA VAL A 39 -0.78 -6.34 -8.20
C VAL A 39 -1.24 -6.73 -9.61
N ARG A 40 -1.13 -5.82 -10.59
CA ARG A 40 -1.46 -6.15 -11.98
C ARG A 40 -0.66 -7.36 -12.46
N LYS A 41 0.66 -7.34 -12.34
CA LYS A 41 1.55 -8.40 -12.86
C LYS A 41 1.41 -9.72 -12.10
N ILE A 42 1.36 -9.69 -10.77
CA ILE A 42 1.43 -10.89 -9.93
C ILE A 42 0.05 -11.50 -9.71
N VAL A 43 -1.00 -10.67 -9.64
CA VAL A 43 -2.37 -11.13 -9.38
C VAL A 43 -3.16 -11.25 -10.68
N TYR A 44 -3.25 -10.19 -11.45
CA TYR A 44 -4.14 -10.15 -12.62
C TYR A 44 -3.55 -10.86 -13.85
N ASP A 45 -2.29 -10.60 -14.19
CA ASP A 45 -1.67 -11.17 -15.38
C ASP A 45 -1.22 -12.64 -15.18
N SER A 46 -1.31 -13.16 -13.94
CA SER A 46 -0.82 -14.51 -13.61
C SER A 46 -1.72 -15.65 -14.07
N TYR A 47 -3.01 -15.37 -14.31
CA TYR A 47 -3.99 -16.33 -14.84
C TYR A 47 -5.24 -15.62 -15.36
N GLU A 48 -5.95 -16.25 -16.27
CA GLU A 48 -7.27 -15.80 -16.73
C GLU A 48 -8.36 -16.60 -16.01
N PRO A 49 -9.32 -15.95 -15.32
CA PRO A 49 -10.44 -16.64 -14.71
C PRO A 49 -11.41 -17.13 -15.78
N VAL A 50 -11.93 -18.35 -15.61
CA VAL A 50 -12.89 -18.96 -16.55
C VAL A 50 -14.34 -18.78 -16.07
N GLU A 51 -14.54 -18.60 -14.76
CA GLU A 51 -15.87 -18.64 -14.13
C GLU A 51 -16.39 -17.25 -13.67
N TYR A 52 -15.58 -16.18 -13.77
CA TYR A 52 -15.98 -14.84 -13.34
C TYR A 52 -15.18 -13.75 -14.02
N ASP A 53 -15.80 -12.59 -14.19
CA ASP A 53 -15.12 -11.40 -14.66
C ASP A 53 -14.43 -10.65 -13.50
N ARG A 54 -13.22 -10.17 -13.77
CA ARG A 54 -12.48 -9.39 -12.78
C ARG A 54 -12.86 -7.93 -12.85
N THR A 55 -13.32 -7.36 -11.75
CA THR A 55 -13.63 -5.93 -11.66
C THR A 55 -12.38 -5.05 -11.68
N GLY A 56 -11.24 -5.60 -11.30
CA GLY A 56 -9.99 -4.83 -11.17
C GLY A 56 -9.91 -3.96 -9.92
N GLN A 57 -10.91 -3.96 -9.07
CA GLN A 57 -11.01 -3.10 -7.88
C GLN A 57 -9.88 -3.31 -6.88
N PHE A 58 -9.41 -4.53 -6.68
CA PHE A 58 -8.36 -4.84 -5.71
C PHE A 58 -7.07 -4.03 -5.94
N LYS A 59 -6.68 -3.77 -7.18
CA LYS A 59 -5.49 -2.95 -7.46
C LYS A 59 -5.67 -1.48 -7.10
N GLU A 60 -6.92 -1.01 -7.03
CA GLU A 60 -7.30 0.37 -6.68
C GLU A 60 -7.74 0.53 -5.22
N ALA A 61 -7.95 -0.60 -4.51
CA ALA A 61 -8.43 -0.63 -3.13
C ALA A 61 -7.32 -0.35 -2.10
N TRP A 62 -6.61 0.75 -2.30
CA TRP A 62 -5.52 1.18 -1.44
C TRP A 62 -5.63 2.68 -1.19
N ASP A 63 -5.32 3.07 0.06
CA ASP A 63 -5.27 4.46 0.47
C ASP A 63 -3.85 4.91 0.73
N THR A 64 -3.66 6.19 0.49
CA THR A 64 -2.43 6.90 0.82
C THR A 64 -2.78 8.13 1.62
N GLU A 65 -2.11 8.32 2.73
CA GLU A 65 -2.28 9.50 3.57
C GLU A 65 -0.93 10.01 4.05
N ALA A 66 -0.77 11.33 4.13
CA ALA A 66 0.35 11.94 4.81
C ALA A 66 -0.14 12.92 5.86
N HIS A 67 0.43 12.84 7.05
CA HIS A 67 0.09 13.72 8.17
C HIS A 67 1.32 14.22 8.89
N ILE A 68 1.15 15.29 9.67
CA ILE A 68 2.18 15.89 10.49
C ILE A 68 1.80 15.68 11.94
N THR A 69 2.74 15.14 12.72
CA THR A 69 2.60 15.01 14.17
C THR A 69 3.86 15.60 14.81
N GLY A 70 3.72 16.75 15.44
CA GLY A 70 4.85 17.49 16.01
C GLY A 70 5.88 17.85 14.92
N ASP A 71 7.07 17.28 15.02
CA ASP A 71 8.21 17.52 14.12
C ASP A 71 8.39 16.44 13.04
N THR A 72 7.41 15.55 12.91
CA THR A 72 7.50 14.40 12.01
C THR A 72 6.39 14.45 10.97
N ALA A 73 6.76 14.25 9.71
CA ALA A 73 5.82 13.95 8.64
C ALA A 73 5.82 12.45 8.39
N THR A 74 4.65 11.84 8.46
CA THR A 74 4.45 10.40 8.29
C THR A 74 3.56 10.16 7.08
N GLY A 75 3.92 9.15 6.29
CA GLY A 75 3.09 8.67 5.19
C GLY A 75 2.56 7.28 5.50
N GLU A 76 1.30 7.05 5.21
CA GLU A 76 0.65 5.75 5.36
C GLU A 76 0.20 5.23 3.99
N PHE A 77 0.33 3.94 3.82
CA PHE A 77 -0.16 3.19 2.67
C PHE A 77 -0.84 1.93 3.20
N LYS A 78 -2.15 1.83 3.00
CA LYS A 78 -2.97 0.76 3.59
C LYS A 78 -4.01 0.26 2.60
N PHE A 79 -4.42 -1.00 2.78
CA PHE A 79 -5.56 -1.58 2.09
C PHE A 79 -6.87 -0.99 2.66
N ASP A 80 -7.80 -0.67 1.76
CA ASP A 80 -9.12 -0.13 2.08
C ASP A 80 -10.20 -1.05 1.50
N PRO A 81 -10.80 -1.93 2.31
CA PRO A 81 -11.83 -2.86 1.88
C PRO A 81 -13.12 -2.16 1.41
N ASP A 82 -13.38 -0.93 1.88
CA ASP A 82 -14.59 -0.18 1.52
C ASP A 82 -14.60 0.25 0.04
N LYS A 83 -13.44 0.18 -0.63
CA LYS A 83 -13.32 0.40 -2.07
C LYS A 83 -13.67 -0.83 -2.92
N LEU A 84 -13.97 -1.94 -2.30
CA LEU A 84 -14.42 -3.15 -2.96
C LEU A 84 -15.95 -3.24 -2.90
N ASP A 85 -16.54 -3.73 -3.98
CA ASP A 85 -17.96 -4.09 -3.94
C ASP A 85 -18.19 -5.20 -2.91
N SER A 86 -19.28 -5.08 -2.16
CA SER A 86 -19.69 -6.14 -1.25
C SER A 86 -20.10 -7.37 -2.06
N TYR A 87 -19.59 -8.53 -1.68
CA TYR A 87 -20.01 -9.81 -2.24
C TYR A 87 -21.34 -10.23 -1.56
N ASP A 88 -22.44 -9.56 -1.90
CA ASP A 88 -23.74 -9.88 -1.35
C ASP A 88 -24.18 -11.28 -1.79
N ASN A 89 -24.66 -12.06 -0.80
CA ASN A 89 -25.44 -13.30 -0.95
C ASN A 89 -24.72 -14.61 -1.30
N HIS A 90 -23.41 -14.73 -1.16
CA HIS A 90 -22.77 -16.04 -1.18
C HIS A 90 -22.28 -16.45 0.21
N HIS A 91 -22.48 -17.73 0.58
CA HIS A 91 -21.95 -18.31 1.83
C HIS A 91 -20.44 -18.14 2.00
N ALA A 92 -19.73 -17.85 0.91
CA ALA A 92 -18.30 -17.54 0.91
C ALA A 92 -17.99 -16.06 1.13
N SER A 93 -19.00 -15.19 1.25
CA SER A 93 -18.80 -13.74 1.43
C SER A 93 -18.54 -13.32 2.88
N ILE A 94 -18.64 -14.26 3.81
CA ILE A 94 -18.44 -14.02 5.24
C ILE A 94 -17.45 -15.04 5.79
N ILE A 95 -16.40 -14.56 6.44
CA ILE A 95 -15.40 -15.35 7.17
C ILE A 95 -15.43 -14.87 8.62
N ASP A 96 -15.66 -15.80 9.57
CA ASP A 96 -15.76 -15.47 11.01
C ASP A 96 -16.73 -14.33 11.35
N GLY A 97 -17.83 -14.21 10.60
CA GLY A 97 -18.80 -13.14 10.79
C GLY A 97 -18.41 -11.79 10.21
N GLN A 98 -17.26 -11.71 9.51
CA GLN A 98 -16.80 -10.51 8.83
C GLN A 98 -16.93 -10.64 7.31
N PRO A 99 -17.17 -9.55 6.59
CA PRO A 99 -17.20 -9.55 5.13
C PRO A 99 -15.90 -10.07 4.53
N MET A 100 -15.98 -10.86 3.46
CA MET A 100 -14.79 -11.43 2.80
C MET A 100 -13.85 -10.34 2.25
N GLN A 101 -14.37 -9.19 1.89
CA GLN A 101 -13.59 -8.05 1.40
C GLN A 101 -12.55 -7.57 2.40
N ASP A 102 -12.83 -7.67 3.71
CA ASP A 102 -11.91 -7.28 4.78
C ASP A 102 -10.64 -8.16 4.78
N TYR A 103 -10.76 -9.39 4.31
CA TYR A 103 -9.67 -10.37 4.26
C TYR A 103 -9.07 -10.56 2.85
N LEU A 104 -9.58 -9.84 1.86
CA LEU A 104 -9.20 -10.10 0.48
C LEU A 104 -7.69 -9.91 0.23
N ALA A 105 -7.08 -8.93 0.86
CA ALA A 105 -5.65 -8.70 0.77
C ALA A 105 -4.86 -9.89 1.33
N ASP A 106 -5.24 -10.38 2.50
CA ASP A 106 -4.60 -11.54 3.15
C ASP A 106 -4.79 -12.82 2.31
N ILE A 107 -6.01 -13.05 1.80
CA ILE A 107 -6.30 -14.18 0.92
C ILE A 107 -5.43 -14.15 -0.34
N ILE A 108 -5.26 -13.00 -0.95
CA ILE A 108 -4.46 -12.86 -2.16
C ILE A 108 -2.97 -13.01 -1.84
N TYR A 109 -2.50 -12.41 -0.76
CA TYR A 109 -1.08 -12.38 -0.43
C TYR A 109 -0.58 -13.68 0.20
N GLU A 110 -1.34 -14.25 1.12
CA GLU A 110 -0.96 -15.48 1.84
C GLU A 110 -1.55 -16.75 1.23
N GLY A 111 -2.55 -16.62 0.37
CA GLY A 111 -3.35 -17.72 -0.13
C GLY A 111 -4.36 -18.21 0.90
N LEU A 112 -5.32 -19.03 0.47
CA LEU A 112 -6.25 -19.72 1.35
C LEU A 112 -5.53 -20.88 2.07
N SER A 113 -4.69 -20.56 3.03
CA SER A 113 -4.00 -21.53 3.87
C SER A 113 -4.28 -21.23 5.35
N GLY A 114 -4.20 -22.22 6.20
CA GLY A 114 -4.37 -22.05 7.64
C GLY A 114 -5.84 -21.99 8.10
N ALA A 115 -6.18 -21.08 9.02
CA ALA A 115 -7.47 -21.05 9.71
C ALA A 115 -8.66 -20.84 8.76
N ILE A 116 -8.55 -20.00 7.75
CA ILE A 116 -9.60 -19.75 6.74
C ILE A 116 -9.90 -21.02 5.94
N TYR A 117 -8.89 -21.79 5.58
CA TYR A 117 -9.04 -23.07 4.91
C TYR A 117 -9.61 -24.15 5.84
N GLN A 118 -9.28 -24.12 7.13
CA GLN A 118 -9.73 -25.09 8.14
C GLN A 118 -11.18 -24.89 8.55
N GLN A 119 -11.76 -23.69 8.44
CA GLN A 119 -13.14 -23.41 8.78
C GLN A 119 -14.18 -23.99 7.81
N GLY A 120 -13.77 -24.78 6.85
CA GLY A 120 -14.68 -25.64 6.07
C GLY A 120 -15.19 -25.02 4.77
N TYR A 121 -15.06 -23.73 4.55
CA TYR A 121 -15.58 -23.11 3.34
C TYR A 121 -14.84 -23.52 2.07
N ALA A 122 -13.53 -23.74 2.15
CA ALA A 122 -12.74 -24.19 1.01
C ALA A 122 -12.53 -25.71 1.00
N ARG A 123 -12.63 -26.38 2.16
CA ARG A 123 -12.26 -27.79 2.32
C ARG A 123 -13.18 -28.77 1.59
N ASN A 124 -14.46 -28.46 1.48
CA ASN A 124 -15.48 -29.30 0.88
C ASN A 124 -15.93 -28.86 -0.51
N SER A 125 -15.43 -27.75 -0.99
CA SER A 125 -15.78 -27.24 -2.32
C SER A 125 -14.81 -27.76 -3.36
N SER A 126 -15.30 -28.61 -4.26
CA SER A 126 -14.56 -29.01 -5.48
C SER A 126 -14.14 -27.79 -6.34
N ARG A 127 -14.83 -26.67 -6.17
CA ARG A 127 -14.54 -25.39 -6.85
C ARG A 127 -13.17 -24.80 -6.48
N PHE A 128 -12.64 -25.07 -5.29
CA PHE A 128 -11.37 -24.47 -4.84
C PHE A 128 -10.19 -25.42 -4.91
N LYS A 129 -10.39 -26.68 -5.23
CA LYS A 129 -9.29 -27.63 -5.43
C LYS A 129 -8.47 -27.28 -6.67
N GLY A 130 -7.23 -26.85 -6.42
CA GLY A 130 -6.28 -26.53 -7.50
C GLY A 130 -6.41 -25.13 -8.08
N GLN A 131 -7.23 -24.26 -7.51
CA GLN A 131 -7.44 -22.91 -8.00
C GLN A 131 -6.46 -21.89 -7.45
N ALA A 132 -6.39 -20.76 -8.13
CA ALA A 132 -5.49 -19.64 -7.86
C ALA A 132 -5.59 -19.04 -6.45
N TRP A 133 -6.71 -19.25 -5.74
CA TRP A 133 -6.93 -18.80 -4.35
C TRP A 133 -6.06 -19.50 -3.30
N THR A 134 -5.60 -20.72 -3.57
CA THR A 134 -4.70 -21.43 -2.66
C THR A 134 -3.24 -21.07 -2.84
N LYS A 135 -2.95 -20.28 -3.88
CA LYS A 135 -1.58 -19.94 -4.23
C LYS A 135 -1.21 -18.59 -3.63
N LYS A 136 -0.22 -18.58 -2.77
CA LYS A 136 0.41 -17.37 -2.27
C LYS A 136 0.91 -16.50 -3.43
N ARG A 137 0.58 -15.23 -3.38
CA ARG A 137 1.08 -14.22 -4.32
C ARG A 137 1.88 -13.19 -3.56
N ASP A 138 3.18 -13.31 -3.63
CA ASP A 138 4.13 -12.54 -2.82
C ASP A 138 4.26 -11.08 -3.29
N VAL A 139 3.13 -10.37 -3.35
CA VAL A 139 3.09 -8.96 -3.76
C VAL A 139 3.78 -8.10 -2.71
N TRP A 140 3.47 -8.32 -1.42
CA TRP A 140 3.95 -7.48 -0.33
C TRP A 140 5.48 -7.51 -0.19
N ASN A 141 6.06 -8.71 -0.07
CA ASN A 141 7.52 -8.84 0.01
C ASN A 141 8.21 -8.37 -1.28
N THR A 142 7.56 -8.56 -2.44
CA THR A 142 8.07 -8.06 -3.71
C THR A 142 8.07 -6.53 -3.72
N LEU A 143 7.00 -5.90 -3.20
CA LEU A 143 6.93 -4.45 -3.07
C LEU A 143 8.03 -3.92 -2.16
N ILE A 144 8.19 -4.49 -0.95
CA ILE A 144 9.24 -4.09 -0.01
C ILE A 144 10.63 -4.21 -0.65
N LYS A 145 10.93 -5.33 -1.31
CA LYS A 145 12.20 -5.55 -2.00
C LYS A 145 12.41 -4.57 -3.16
N THR A 146 11.36 -4.28 -3.93
CA THR A 146 11.41 -3.36 -5.08
C THR A 146 11.63 -1.92 -4.63
N LEU A 147 10.98 -1.52 -3.55
CA LEU A 147 11.11 -0.18 -3.02
C LEU A 147 12.51 0.06 -2.45
N GLY A 148 12.95 -0.76 -1.53
CA GLY A 148 14.23 -0.60 -0.86
C GLY A 148 14.49 0.84 -0.37
N PRO A 149 15.47 1.05 0.49
CA PRO A 149 15.75 2.40 1.02
C PRO A 149 16.23 3.38 -0.06
N ASP A 150 16.93 2.91 -1.08
CA ASP A 150 17.45 3.78 -2.13
C ASP A 150 16.37 4.31 -3.07
N LYS A 151 15.37 3.48 -3.40
CA LYS A 151 14.25 3.90 -4.24
C LYS A 151 13.34 4.87 -3.51
N ILE A 152 13.04 4.61 -2.23
CA ILE A 152 12.27 5.52 -1.38
C ILE A 152 12.99 6.87 -1.27
N ARG A 153 14.29 6.86 -1.03
CA ARG A 153 15.11 8.08 -1.00
C ARG A 153 15.02 8.84 -2.32
N LYS A 154 15.11 8.15 -3.45
CA LYS A 154 14.96 8.76 -4.77
C LYS A 154 13.60 9.44 -4.93
N PHE A 155 12.51 8.79 -4.54
CA PHE A 155 11.19 9.40 -4.57
C PHE A 155 11.10 10.64 -3.68
N PHE A 156 11.71 10.58 -2.50
CA PHE A 156 11.78 11.74 -1.60
C PHE A 156 12.56 12.90 -2.24
N GLU A 157 13.71 12.65 -2.83
CA GLU A 157 14.49 13.68 -3.53
C GLU A 157 13.75 14.26 -4.74
N GLU A 158 13.02 13.43 -5.47
CA GLU A 158 12.16 13.90 -6.57
C GLU A 158 11.04 14.80 -6.04
N GLY A 159 10.38 14.40 -4.95
CA GLY A 159 9.36 15.20 -4.28
C GLY A 159 9.90 16.56 -3.80
N MET A 160 11.09 16.59 -3.19
CA MET A 160 11.75 17.82 -2.76
C MET A 160 12.02 18.76 -3.95
N ARG A 161 12.56 18.24 -5.04
CA ARG A 161 12.79 19.04 -6.26
C ARG A 161 11.50 19.58 -6.84
N TRP A 162 10.46 18.77 -6.84
CA TRP A 162 9.15 19.17 -7.33
C TRP A 162 8.53 20.32 -6.50
N GLN A 163 8.78 20.35 -5.19
CA GLN A 163 8.40 21.46 -4.31
C GLN A 163 9.34 22.66 -4.40
N GLY A 164 10.39 22.61 -5.22
CA GLY A 164 11.39 23.68 -5.31
C GLY A 164 12.27 23.80 -4.06
N VAL A 165 12.30 22.78 -3.22
CA VAL A 165 13.09 22.76 -1.99
C VAL A 165 14.51 22.28 -2.29
N SER A 166 15.49 23.12 -2.01
CA SER A 166 16.91 22.72 -2.04
C SER A 166 17.24 21.93 -0.78
N PHE A 167 17.92 20.80 -0.94
CA PHE A 167 18.34 19.97 0.17
C PHE A 167 19.78 19.51 0.01
N VAL A 168 20.44 19.28 1.13
CA VAL A 168 21.79 18.71 1.19
C VAL A 168 21.70 17.30 1.75
N ARG A 169 22.33 16.35 1.07
CA ARG A 169 22.41 14.97 1.57
C ARG A 169 23.27 14.91 2.81
N HIS A 170 22.70 14.48 3.93
CA HIS A 170 23.46 14.00 5.07
C HIS A 170 23.37 12.46 5.11
N ASN A 171 24.51 11.80 5.36
CA ASN A 171 24.64 10.32 5.32
C ASN A 171 23.85 9.54 6.38
N SER A 172 23.04 10.20 7.19
CA SER A 172 22.39 9.61 8.39
C SER A 172 20.86 9.66 8.42
N ALA A 173 20.19 9.91 7.31
CA ALA A 173 18.72 9.76 7.29
C ALA A 173 18.36 8.28 7.09
N ILE A 174 18.15 7.56 8.18
CA ILE A 174 17.59 6.21 8.18
C ILE A 174 16.07 6.36 8.26
N PHE A 175 15.37 5.94 7.22
CA PHE A 175 13.92 5.78 7.28
C PHE A 175 13.60 4.41 7.84
N PHE A 176 12.89 4.35 8.97
CA PHE A 176 12.37 3.11 9.51
C PHE A 176 11.00 2.84 8.88
N LEU A 177 10.90 1.77 8.11
CA LEU A 177 9.63 1.12 7.85
C LEU A 177 9.30 0.35 9.14
N LYS A 178 8.20 0.67 9.78
CA LYS A 178 7.73 -0.06 10.96
C LYS A 178 6.99 -1.29 10.47
N ASP A 179 7.41 -2.47 10.96
CA ASP A 179 6.73 -3.75 10.76
C ASP A 179 5.31 -3.73 11.32
#